data_45e9d32966e1b08de21c784da0f25eef
#
_entry.id   45e9d32966e1b08de21c784da0f25eef
#
_cell.length_a   1.000
_cell.length_b   1.000
_cell.length_c   1.000
_cell.angle_alpha   90.00
_cell.angle_beta   90.00
_cell.angle_gamma   90.00
#
_symmetry.space_group_name_H-M   'P 1'
#
loop_
_entity.id
_entity.type
_entity.pdbx_description
1 polymer ?
#
loop_
_entity_poly.entity_id
_entity_poly.type
_entity_poly.pdbx_seq_one_letter_code
_entity_poly.pdbx_strand_id
1 'polypeptide(L)'
;MNLSEVMPPKSAKRVHPGEFEAHRHWYPKALNATIHPMVNFFLNLSRERMISRYCHLHPVVKADALAELLDYKCKYFLWAGADLLNVTSASARRQMVIIENNSCPSGQKSMPLTDDHQEQGGYRLLIERTFKPFLQKKTPGLHGALAVLYDKNHMEASGYAAVIADVMKEDVFFVPFFSEDPDMPVRFNQDAQMEVRDEANEWHLIRAAFRYVTQRPWYSVPLHTKTRIFNPVVACLAGGRNKMMAAKAYELFNEEWEDKGLRINTPQTVWDVSKEDIPKKVAEMGGQAVVKVPYSNAGQGVYTIVTEAELAKFMAEDFKYDCFIVQSLIGNYNWSSTTSSGKLYHVGTIPTANGKTYVADLRMMVSSTETGILPICAYARRARKPLEDQIEDGSQSWDMLGTNLSIKNPDGTWDSDTSRLVLMDRRDFNKLGIGLDDLIEAYIQTVLSTVAIDKMAQTLVNSQGKFRMKLFKSINNDPSLIEEITL
;
A
#
# COMPACT_ATOMS: atom_id res chain seq x y z
N MET A 1 2.61 -15.29 28.98
CA MET A 1 3.18 -14.04 29.45
C MET A 1 2.21 -12.95 29.06
N ASN A 2 1.56 -12.31 30.02
CA ASN A 2 0.65 -11.19 29.80
C ASN A 2 1.42 -10.04 29.18
N LEU A 3 1.11 -9.71 27.93
CA LEU A 3 1.50 -8.47 27.27
C LEU A 3 0.49 -7.38 27.70
N SER A 4 0.33 -7.19 29.02
CA SER A 4 -0.42 -6.08 29.57
C SER A 4 0.31 -4.78 29.25
N GLU A 5 -0.39 -3.87 28.55
CA GLU A 5 -0.16 -2.42 28.53
C GLU A 5 1.31 -1.98 28.59
N VAL A 6 2.11 -2.35 27.60
CA VAL A 6 3.34 -1.60 27.37
C VAL A 6 2.92 -0.33 26.68
N MET A 7 2.77 0.76 27.45
CA MET A 7 2.65 2.10 26.87
C MET A 7 3.75 2.24 25.80
N PRO A 8 3.45 2.82 24.64
CA PRO A 8 4.47 3.01 23.60
C PRO A 8 5.66 3.77 24.23
N PRO A 9 6.90 3.43 23.88
CA PRO A 9 8.06 4.09 24.42
C PRO A 9 7.94 5.60 24.14
N LYS A 10 8.12 6.42 25.19
CA LYS A 10 7.98 7.89 25.13
C LYS A 10 9.22 8.60 24.55
N SER A 11 10.18 7.86 24.03
CA SER A 11 11.47 8.40 23.56
C SER A 11 11.96 7.61 22.34
N ALA A 12 12.78 8.26 21.53
CA ALA A 12 13.48 7.64 20.42
C ALA A 12 14.63 6.76 20.94
N LYS A 13 14.72 5.53 20.40
CA LYS A 13 15.83 4.62 20.67
C LYS A 13 16.90 4.79 19.58
N ARG A 14 18.19 4.76 19.96
CA ARG A 14 19.28 4.70 18.98
C ARG A 14 19.49 3.26 18.50
N VAL A 15 19.67 3.11 17.19
CA VAL A 15 20.00 1.85 16.52
C VAL A 15 21.36 2.04 15.87
N HIS A 16 22.32 1.17 16.19
CA HIS A 16 23.70 1.25 15.71
C HIS A 16 23.95 0.34 14.50
N PRO A 17 24.93 0.65 13.64
CA PRO A 17 25.38 -0.29 12.62
C PRO A 17 25.79 -1.64 13.23
N GLY A 18 25.38 -2.73 12.58
CA GLY A 18 25.67 -4.10 13.04
C GLY A 18 24.61 -4.73 13.97
N GLU A 19 23.52 -4.01 14.27
CA GLU A 19 22.44 -4.55 15.14
C GLU A 19 21.37 -5.34 14.38
N PHE A 20 21.49 -5.52 13.07
CA PHE A 20 20.49 -6.25 12.31
C PHE A 20 20.55 -7.76 12.61
N GLU A 21 19.40 -8.32 13.00
CA GLU A 21 19.23 -9.76 13.22
C GLU A 21 17.95 -10.23 12.50
N ALA A 22 18.09 -11.05 11.47
CA ALA A 22 16.99 -11.46 10.60
C ALA A 22 15.77 -12.00 11.35
N HIS A 23 15.97 -12.82 12.40
CA HIS A 23 14.87 -13.41 13.18
C HIS A 23 13.99 -12.37 13.91
N ARG A 24 14.46 -11.15 14.10
CA ARG A 24 13.69 -10.05 14.70
C ARG A 24 12.86 -9.28 13.68
N HIS A 25 13.12 -9.44 12.37
CA HIS A 25 12.57 -8.60 11.32
C HIS A 25 11.77 -9.35 10.26
N TRP A 26 11.63 -10.66 10.40
CA TRP A 26 10.80 -11.52 9.55
C TRP A 26 9.82 -12.35 10.36
N TYR A 27 8.68 -12.66 9.75
CA TYR A 27 7.89 -13.78 10.25
C TYR A 27 8.69 -15.08 10.13
N PRO A 28 8.73 -15.93 11.18
CA PRO A 28 9.50 -17.18 11.16
C PRO A 28 9.17 -18.07 9.94
N LYS A 29 7.88 -18.10 9.54
CA LYS A 29 7.44 -18.83 8.35
C LYS A 29 8.12 -18.31 7.08
N ALA A 30 8.34 -17.01 6.93
CA ALA A 30 8.95 -16.40 5.74
C ALA A 30 10.47 -16.53 5.75
N LEU A 31 11.11 -16.30 6.90
CA LEU A 31 12.57 -16.40 7.04
C LEU A 31 13.11 -17.82 6.74
N ASN A 32 12.34 -18.85 7.13
CA ASN A 32 12.71 -20.25 6.93
C ASN A 32 12.15 -20.84 5.62
N ALA A 33 11.59 -20.05 4.75
CA ALA A 33 11.02 -20.49 3.49
C ALA A 33 12.02 -20.30 2.33
N THR A 34 12.04 -21.28 1.42
CA THR A 34 12.79 -21.14 0.17
C THR A 34 11.91 -20.50 -0.88
N ILE A 35 12.38 -19.40 -1.46
CA ILE A 35 11.66 -18.68 -2.52
C ILE A 35 11.29 -19.60 -3.70
N HIS A 36 10.11 -19.39 -4.27
CA HIS A 36 9.67 -20.15 -5.44
C HIS A 36 10.53 -19.79 -6.67
N PRO A 37 11.02 -20.78 -7.47
CA PRO A 37 11.89 -20.51 -8.62
C PRO A 37 11.31 -19.52 -9.64
N MET A 38 10.00 -19.57 -9.89
CA MET A 38 9.33 -18.65 -10.80
C MET A 38 9.32 -17.22 -10.26
N VAL A 39 9.12 -17.04 -8.96
CA VAL A 39 9.16 -15.71 -8.32
C VAL A 39 10.58 -15.14 -8.37
N ASN A 40 11.58 -15.98 -8.06
CA ASN A 40 12.98 -15.58 -8.16
C ASN A 40 13.35 -15.23 -9.62
N PHE A 41 12.89 -16.01 -10.58
CA PHE A 41 13.08 -15.72 -12.00
C PHE A 41 12.43 -14.39 -12.41
N PHE A 42 11.19 -14.12 -11.98
CA PHE A 42 10.50 -12.85 -12.20
C PHE A 42 11.29 -11.65 -11.66
N LEU A 43 11.78 -11.72 -10.43
CA LEU A 43 12.52 -10.63 -9.80
C LEU A 43 13.87 -10.31 -10.50
N ASN A 44 14.43 -11.29 -11.21
CA ASN A 44 15.68 -11.17 -11.97
C ASN A 44 15.45 -11.06 -13.49
N LEU A 45 14.18 -10.94 -13.94
CA LEU A 45 13.88 -10.82 -15.38
C LEU A 45 14.31 -9.43 -15.88
N SER A 46 14.98 -9.41 -17.04
CA SER A 46 15.36 -8.13 -17.64
C SER A 46 14.14 -7.35 -18.10
N ARG A 47 14.25 -6.03 -18.10
CA ARG A 47 13.18 -5.11 -18.50
C ARG A 47 12.70 -5.38 -19.94
N GLU A 48 13.62 -5.62 -20.87
CA GLU A 48 13.31 -5.89 -22.27
C GLU A 48 12.44 -7.15 -22.40
N ARG A 49 12.74 -8.18 -21.61
CA ARG A 49 11.95 -9.42 -21.60
C ARG A 49 10.57 -9.20 -20.98
N MET A 50 10.47 -8.40 -19.92
CA MET A 50 9.17 -8.04 -19.32
C MET A 50 8.31 -7.28 -20.34
N ILE A 51 8.86 -6.27 -21.01
CA ILE A 51 8.17 -5.49 -22.05
C ILE A 51 7.73 -6.39 -23.20
N SER A 52 8.65 -7.18 -23.77
CA SER A 52 8.35 -8.08 -24.88
C SER A 52 7.23 -9.05 -24.54
N ARG A 53 7.28 -9.63 -23.34
CA ARG A 53 6.29 -10.61 -22.89
C ARG A 53 4.93 -9.97 -22.61
N TYR A 54 4.89 -8.81 -21.98
CA TYR A 54 3.67 -8.07 -21.74
C TYR A 54 3.01 -7.60 -23.03
N CYS A 55 3.76 -7.02 -23.97
CA CYS A 55 3.24 -6.57 -25.26
C CYS A 55 2.77 -7.73 -26.14
N HIS A 56 3.37 -8.92 -26.00
CA HIS A 56 2.90 -10.12 -26.70
C HIS A 56 1.47 -10.49 -26.27
N LEU A 57 1.14 -10.39 -24.98
CA LEU A 57 -0.19 -10.66 -24.43
C LEU A 57 -1.16 -9.48 -24.57
N HIS A 58 -0.62 -8.27 -24.72
CA HIS A 58 -1.36 -7.02 -24.84
C HIS A 58 -0.96 -6.28 -26.15
N PRO A 59 -1.37 -6.77 -27.33
CA PRO A 59 -0.85 -6.28 -28.61
C PRO A 59 -1.20 -4.82 -28.94
N VAL A 60 -2.14 -4.21 -28.21
CA VAL A 60 -2.47 -2.78 -28.34
C VAL A 60 -1.47 -1.88 -27.62
N VAL A 61 -0.65 -2.44 -26.74
CA VAL A 61 0.33 -1.69 -25.93
C VAL A 61 1.55 -1.36 -26.79
N LYS A 62 1.93 -0.08 -26.83
CA LYS A 62 3.17 0.37 -27.48
C LYS A 62 4.36 0.12 -26.56
N ALA A 63 5.34 -0.65 -27.04
CA ALA A 63 6.48 -1.10 -26.25
C ALA A 63 7.37 0.07 -25.77
N ASP A 64 7.55 1.11 -26.59
CA ASP A 64 8.29 2.32 -26.26
C ASP A 64 7.63 3.13 -25.13
N ALA A 65 6.30 3.24 -25.17
CA ALA A 65 5.52 3.89 -24.12
C ALA A 65 5.60 3.13 -22.78
N LEU A 66 5.54 1.79 -22.83
CA LEU A 66 5.74 0.98 -21.62
C LEU A 66 7.16 1.11 -21.08
N ALA A 67 8.19 1.16 -21.95
CA ALA A 67 9.57 1.38 -21.55
C ALA A 67 9.75 2.73 -20.85
N GLU A 68 9.15 3.81 -21.38
CA GLU A 68 9.15 5.14 -20.78
C GLU A 68 8.60 5.11 -19.33
N LEU A 69 7.50 4.41 -19.10
CA LEU A 69 6.90 4.30 -17.76
C LEU A 69 7.72 3.44 -16.81
N LEU A 70 8.38 2.40 -17.28
CA LEU A 70 9.28 1.59 -16.45
C LEU A 70 10.57 2.35 -16.10
N ASP A 71 11.01 3.28 -16.97
CA ASP A 71 12.17 4.17 -16.76
C ASP A 71 11.82 5.42 -15.94
N TYR A 72 10.54 5.64 -15.64
CA TYR A 72 10.08 6.80 -14.92
C TYR A 72 10.73 6.91 -13.53
N LYS A 73 11.14 8.12 -13.17
CA LYS A 73 11.77 8.43 -11.87
C LYS A 73 10.82 9.24 -11.02
N CYS A 74 10.25 8.60 -10.03
CA CYS A 74 9.32 9.25 -9.11
C CYS A 74 10.01 10.41 -8.36
N LYS A 75 9.27 11.47 -8.15
CA LYS A 75 9.72 12.63 -7.38
C LYS A 75 9.27 12.57 -5.92
N TYR A 76 8.07 12.10 -5.67
CA TYR A 76 7.44 12.06 -4.36
C TYR A 76 7.03 10.66 -3.93
N PHE A 77 6.53 9.83 -4.82
CA PHE A 77 6.04 8.49 -4.50
C PHE A 77 7.09 7.42 -4.79
N LEU A 78 8.16 7.45 -4.01
CA LEU A 78 9.39 6.69 -4.26
C LEU A 78 9.30 5.20 -3.90
N TRP A 79 8.38 4.84 -3.03
CA TRP A 79 8.16 3.48 -2.55
C TRP A 79 6.66 3.23 -2.42
N ALA A 80 6.18 2.19 -3.08
CA ALA A 80 4.77 1.89 -3.23
C ALA A 80 4.48 0.40 -3.09
N GLY A 81 3.25 0.08 -2.67
CA GLY A 81 2.76 -1.30 -2.66
C GLY A 81 1.30 -1.36 -3.04
N ALA A 82 1.02 -1.92 -4.22
CA ALA A 82 -0.34 -2.13 -4.68
C ALA A 82 -0.90 -3.46 -4.18
N ASP A 83 -2.18 -3.44 -3.83
CA ASP A 83 -2.99 -4.63 -3.58
C ASP A 83 -3.78 -4.94 -4.84
N LEU A 84 -3.59 -6.14 -5.39
CA LEU A 84 -4.17 -6.57 -6.66
C LEU A 84 -4.99 -7.84 -6.48
N LEU A 85 -6.10 -7.90 -7.20
CA LEU A 85 -6.91 -9.11 -7.33
C LEU A 85 -6.67 -9.75 -8.70
N ASN A 86 -6.49 -11.06 -8.72
CA ASN A 86 -6.52 -11.85 -9.94
C ASN A 86 -7.97 -12.17 -10.28
N VAL A 87 -8.47 -11.59 -11.36
CA VAL A 87 -9.87 -11.66 -11.74
C VAL A 87 -10.04 -12.17 -13.18
N THR A 88 -11.23 -12.63 -13.48
CA THR A 88 -11.64 -12.99 -14.84
C THR A 88 -12.97 -12.32 -15.19
N SER A 89 -13.20 -12.09 -16.48
CA SER A 89 -14.48 -11.61 -17.00
C SER A 89 -15.35 -12.79 -17.48
N ALA A 90 -16.60 -12.49 -17.84
CA ALA A 90 -17.49 -13.49 -18.48
C ALA A 90 -16.93 -14.05 -19.80
N SER A 91 -16.05 -13.32 -20.49
CA SER A 91 -15.33 -13.79 -21.69
C SER A 91 -14.03 -14.54 -21.35
N ALA A 92 -13.84 -14.97 -20.12
CA ALA A 92 -12.65 -15.67 -19.60
C ALA A 92 -11.33 -14.88 -19.74
N ARG A 93 -11.39 -13.55 -19.90
CA ARG A 93 -10.19 -12.71 -19.90
C ARG A 93 -9.71 -12.50 -18.46
N ARG A 94 -8.54 -13.05 -18.15
CA ARG A 94 -7.85 -12.84 -16.87
C ARG A 94 -7.13 -11.51 -16.88
N GLN A 95 -7.08 -10.87 -15.70
CA GLN A 95 -6.33 -9.63 -15.50
C GLN A 95 -6.05 -9.37 -14.01
N MET A 96 -4.99 -8.62 -13.74
CA MET A 96 -4.70 -8.07 -12.44
C MET A 96 -5.40 -6.72 -12.29
N VAL A 97 -6.17 -6.57 -11.19
CA VAL A 97 -6.97 -5.37 -10.90
C VAL A 97 -6.49 -4.75 -9.59
N ILE A 98 -6.13 -3.47 -9.64
CA ILE A 98 -5.71 -2.72 -8.44
C ILE A 98 -6.92 -2.33 -7.62
N ILE A 99 -6.87 -2.62 -6.31
CA ILE A 99 -7.88 -2.20 -5.35
C ILE A 99 -7.40 -1.11 -4.40
N GLU A 100 -6.09 -0.99 -4.20
CA GLU A 100 -5.45 0.04 -3.36
C GLU A 100 -3.95 0.15 -3.70
N ASN A 101 -3.37 1.35 -3.53
CA ASN A 101 -1.92 1.54 -3.53
C ASN A 101 -1.49 2.27 -2.25
N ASN A 102 -0.43 1.82 -1.62
CA ASN A 102 0.02 2.26 -0.30
C ASN A 102 1.38 2.95 -0.35
N SER A 103 1.52 4.10 0.36
CA SER A 103 2.73 4.92 0.41
C SER A 103 3.78 4.48 1.45
N CYS A 104 3.46 3.55 2.30
CA CYS A 104 4.38 2.86 3.21
C CYS A 104 3.84 1.43 3.40
N PRO A 105 3.99 0.58 2.37
CA PRO A 105 3.42 -0.75 2.40
C PRO A 105 4.18 -1.66 3.38
N SER A 106 3.44 -2.45 4.15
CA SER A 106 4.01 -3.57 4.91
C SER A 106 4.19 -4.78 3.99
N GLY A 107 5.30 -5.50 4.14
CA GLY A 107 5.49 -6.70 3.33
C GLY A 107 6.85 -7.35 3.38
N GLN A 108 7.94 -6.64 3.63
CA GLN A 108 9.28 -7.23 3.60
C GLN A 108 9.40 -8.45 4.54
N LYS A 109 8.87 -8.34 5.75
CA LYS A 109 8.84 -9.43 6.74
C LYS A 109 8.06 -10.68 6.29
N SER A 110 7.30 -10.57 5.19
CA SER A 110 6.43 -11.63 4.64
C SER A 110 7.01 -12.31 3.41
N MET A 111 8.11 -11.82 2.87
CA MET A 111 8.71 -12.39 1.67
C MET A 111 9.92 -13.24 2.04
N PRO A 112 10.06 -14.48 1.51
CA PRO A 112 11.27 -15.28 1.64
C PRO A 112 12.49 -14.53 1.11
N LEU A 113 13.67 -14.81 1.66
CA LEU A 113 14.91 -14.28 1.12
C LEU A 113 15.11 -14.75 -0.33
N THR A 114 15.55 -13.84 -1.18
CA THR A 114 15.90 -14.16 -2.58
C THR A 114 17.30 -14.80 -2.69
N ASP A 115 18.12 -14.54 -1.71
CA ASP A 115 19.46 -15.09 -1.53
C ASP A 115 19.69 -15.36 -0.04
N ASP A 116 19.90 -16.62 0.33
CA ASP A 116 20.08 -17.05 1.71
C ASP A 116 21.33 -16.45 2.38
N HIS A 117 22.28 -15.93 1.58
CA HIS A 117 23.50 -15.24 2.08
C HIS A 117 23.27 -13.74 2.30
N GLN A 118 22.11 -13.20 1.94
CA GLN A 118 21.77 -11.78 2.10
C GLN A 118 20.65 -11.59 3.13
N GLU A 119 20.99 -11.76 4.41
CA GLU A 119 20.04 -11.73 5.52
C GLU A 119 19.14 -10.49 5.59
N GLN A 120 19.57 -9.38 5.01
CA GLN A 120 18.80 -8.13 4.97
C GLN A 120 17.80 -8.06 3.80
N GLY A 121 17.92 -8.93 2.80
CA GLY A 121 16.99 -9.10 1.70
C GLY A 121 16.43 -7.81 1.10
N GLY A 122 15.12 -7.76 0.93
CA GLY A 122 14.44 -6.60 0.34
C GLY A 122 14.50 -5.31 1.16
N TYR A 123 14.75 -5.36 2.48
CA TYR A 123 15.04 -4.16 3.27
C TYR A 123 16.25 -3.42 2.70
N ARG A 124 17.36 -4.17 2.50
CA ARG A 124 18.60 -3.60 1.97
C ARG A 124 18.42 -3.06 0.55
N LEU A 125 17.71 -3.79 -0.31
CA LEU A 125 17.43 -3.35 -1.67
C LEU A 125 16.73 -1.99 -1.71
N LEU A 126 15.69 -1.80 -0.88
CA LEU A 126 14.99 -0.52 -0.80
C LEU A 126 15.92 0.61 -0.32
N ILE A 127 16.71 0.35 0.72
CA ILE A 127 17.56 1.39 1.29
C ILE A 127 18.70 1.75 0.34
N GLU A 128 19.40 0.80 -0.24
CA GLU A 128 20.53 1.06 -1.15
C GLU A 128 20.08 1.69 -2.47
N ARG A 129 19.00 1.19 -3.07
CA ARG A 129 18.58 1.59 -4.42
C ARG A 129 17.69 2.83 -4.45
N THR A 130 17.06 3.18 -3.33
CA THR A 130 16.08 4.26 -3.31
C THR A 130 16.32 5.27 -2.18
N PHE A 131 16.40 4.85 -0.93
CA PHE A 131 16.56 5.77 0.20
C PHE A 131 17.93 6.46 0.22
N LYS A 132 19.02 5.72 0.02
CA LYS A 132 20.37 6.27 -0.03
C LYS A 132 20.55 7.30 -1.17
N PRO A 133 20.16 7.03 -2.43
CA PRO A 133 20.15 8.04 -3.50
C PRO A 133 19.26 9.24 -3.21
N PHE A 134 18.09 9.01 -2.59
CA PHE A 134 17.23 10.10 -2.13
C PHE A 134 17.98 11.05 -1.19
N LEU A 135 18.84 10.56 -0.30
CA LEU A 135 19.62 11.39 0.64
C LEU A 135 20.79 12.12 -0.01
N GLN A 136 21.34 11.60 -1.10
CA GLN A 136 22.52 12.19 -1.77
C GLN A 136 22.24 13.55 -2.42
N LYS A 137 20.99 13.88 -2.72
CA LYS A 137 20.61 15.21 -3.19
C LYS A 137 20.85 16.22 -2.05
N LYS A 138 21.92 17.00 -2.14
CA LYS A 138 22.29 17.99 -1.13
C LYS A 138 21.20 19.06 -0.98
N THR A 139 20.79 19.31 0.25
CA THR A 139 19.95 20.45 0.63
C THR A 139 20.83 21.38 1.47
N PRO A 140 21.13 22.60 1.01
CA PRO A 140 21.99 23.53 1.75
C PRO A 140 21.45 23.79 3.17
N GLY A 141 22.33 23.74 4.15
CA GLY A 141 21.99 24.00 5.56
C GLY A 141 21.19 22.88 6.27
N LEU A 142 20.90 21.77 5.61
CA LEU A 142 20.24 20.63 6.24
C LEU A 142 21.29 19.71 6.88
N HIS A 143 21.26 19.60 8.21
CA HIS A 143 22.16 18.75 9.00
C HIS A 143 21.34 17.99 10.06
N GLY A 144 21.98 17.05 10.75
CA GLY A 144 21.36 16.24 11.79
C GLY A 144 21.44 14.75 11.51
N ALA A 145 20.77 13.97 12.33
CA ALA A 145 20.74 12.52 12.28
C ALA A 145 19.69 11.98 11.29
N LEU A 146 19.63 10.66 11.16
CA LEU A 146 18.57 9.92 10.47
C LEU A 146 17.55 9.39 11.49
N ALA A 147 16.29 9.25 11.05
CA ALA A 147 15.24 8.66 11.87
C ALA A 147 14.38 7.68 11.06
N VAL A 148 13.81 6.71 11.74
CA VAL A 148 12.69 5.89 11.27
C VAL A 148 11.51 6.14 12.19
N LEU A 149 10.42 6.70 11.63
CA LEU A 149 9.19 6.97 12.37
C LEU A 149 8.24 5.79 12.21
N TYR A 150 7.61 5.33 13.29
CA TYR A 150 6.63 4.25 13.21
C TYR A 150 5.43 4.47 14.14
N ASP A 151 4.25 4.02 13.69
CA ASP A 151 3.00 3.98 14.46
C ASP A 151 2.48 2.56 14.68
N LYS A 152 3.02 1.60 13.94
CA LYS A 152 2.69 0.16 14.02
C LYS A 152 3.75 -0.68 13.30
N ASN A 153 3.54 -2.01 13.27
CA ASN A 153 4.46 -2.95 12.60
C ASN A 153 5.91 -2.80 13.08
N HIS A 154 6.11 -2.77 14.39
CA HIS A 154 7.43 -2.61 15.02
C HIS A 154 8.50 -3.52 14.41
N MET A 155 8.18 -4.80 14.18
CA MET A 155 9.08 -5.80 13.57
C MET A 155 9.68 -5.31 12.23
N GLU A 156 8.86 -4.75 11.36
CA GLU A 156 9.31 -4.30 10.03
C GLU A 156 9.97 -2.92 10.10
N ALA A 157 9.43 -2.02 10.91
CA ALA A 157 9.98 -0.68 11.08
C ALA A 157 11.39 -0.72 11.71
N SER A 158 11.62 -1.58 12.72
CA SER A 158 12.93 -1.77 13.33
C SER A 158 13.94 -2.40 12.35
N GLY A 159 13.49 -3.27 11.43
CA GLY A 159 14.31 -3.79 10.34
C GLY A 159 14.81 -2.69 9.41
N TYR A 160 13.94 -1.73 9.04
CA TYR A 160 14.38 -0.56 8.27
C TYR A 160 15.39 0.29 9.04
N ALA A 161 15.19 0.51 10.35
CA ALA A 161 16.14 1.29 11.14
C ALA A 161 17.53 0.65 11.19
N ALA A 162 17.61 -0.66 11.43
CA ALA A 162 18.86 -1.41 11.48
C ALA A 162 19.57 -1.43 10.11
N VAL A 163 18.82 -1.64 9.02
CA VAL A 163 19.41 -1.63 7.67
C VAL A 163 19.86 -0.24 7.24
N ILE A 164 19.13 0.83 7.61
CA ILE A 164 19.57 2.20 7.34
C ILE A 164 20.87 2.47 8.09
N ALA A 165 20.98 2.09 9.37
CA ALA A 165 22.21 2.24 10.13
C ALA A 165 23.39 1.51 9.46
N ASP A 166 23.18 0.28 9.01
CA ASP A 166 24.22 -0.51 8.33
C ASP A 166 24.66 0.10 6.99
N VAL A 167 23.72 0.53 6.17
CA VAL A 167 24.01 1.06 4.82
C VAL A 167 24.62 2.45 4.88
N MET A 168 24.17 3.28 5.82
CA MET A 168 24.64 4.65 5.98
C MET A 168 25.87 4.76 6.86
N LYS A 169 26.19 3.71 7.65
CA LYS A 169 27.32 3.67 8.60
C LYS A 169 27.23 4.75 9.69
N GLU A 170 26.03 5.00 10.17
CA GLU A 170 25.73 5.98 11.23
C GLU A 170 24.54 5.55 12.07
N ASP A 171 24.42 6.10 13.28
CA ASP A 171 23.30 5.84 14.16
C ASP A 171 21.99 6.36 13.57
N VAL A 172 20.90 5.63 13.83
CA VAL A 172 19.54 5.96 13.40
C VAL A 172 18.62 6.03 14.60
N PHE A 173 17.85 7.09 14.71
CA PHE A 173 16.80 7.16 15.71
C PHE A 173 15.58 6.37 15.28
N PHE A 174 15.18 5.38 16.07
CA PHE A 174 13.96 4.61 15.91
C PHE A 174 12.89 5.20 16.80
N VAL A 175 11.88 5.85 16.22
CA VAL A 175 11.02 6.83 16.87
C VAL A 175 9.57 6.37 16.87
N PRO A 176 8.94 6.13 18.05
CA PRO A 176 7.50 5.96 18.14
C PRO A 176 6.79 7.25 17.74
N PHE A 177 5.77 7.15 16.90
CA PHE A 177 5.09 8.29 16.31
C PHE A 177 3.58 8.04 16.28
N PHE A 178 2.97 8.02 17.46
CA PHE A 178 1.55 7.79 17.64
C PHE A 178 0.80 9.12 17.74
N SER A 179 -0.13 9.38 16.83
CA SER A 179 -0.87 10.66 16.76
C SER A 179 -1.67 11.01 18.02
N GLU A 180 -1.96 10.03 18.87
CA GLU A 180 -2.74 10.18 20.09
C GLU A 180 -1.86 10.33 21.34
N ASP A 181 -0.53 10.31 21.18
CA ASP A 181 0.41 10.48 22.31
C ASP A 181 0.51 11.97 22.66
N PRO A 182 0.08 12.39 23.89
CA PRO A 182 0.15 13.78 24.30
C PRO A 182 1.61 14.23 24.58
N ASP A 183 2.55 13.30 24.73
CA ASP A 183 3.98 13.55 24.96
C ASP A 183 4.84 12.97 23.83
N MET A 184 4.45 13.25 22.60
CA MET A 184 5.11 12.75 21.42
C MET A 184 6.62 13.12 21.39
N PRO A 185 7.53 12.15 21.14
CA PRO A 185 8.97 12.42 21.11
C PRO A 185 9.43 13.08 19.78
N VAL A 186 8.53 13.72 19.07
CA VAL A 186 8.80 14.41 17.79
C VAL A 186 8.19 15.80 17.84
N ARG A 187 8.95 16.78 17.42
CA ARG A 187 8.47 18.15 17.20
C ARG A 187 9.12 18.75 15.95
N PHE A 188 8.57 19.83 15.45
CA PHE A 188 9.15 20.63 14.38
C PHE A 188 9.53 22.01 14.93
N ASN A 189 10.77 22.42 14.70
CA ASN A 189 11.26 23.70 15.16
C ASN A 189 10.76 24.85 14.25
N GLN A 190 11.16 26.10 14.56
CA GLN A 190 10.75 27.29 13.81
C GLN A 190 11.14 27.25 12.32
N ASP A 191 12.20 26.50 11.99
CA ASP A 191 12.65 26.28 10.61
C ASP A 191 11.90 25.14 9.91
N ALA A 192 10.87 24.57 10.52
CA ALA A 192 10.16 23.36 10.06
C ALA A 192 11.09 22.15 9.89
N GLN A 193 12.18 22.08 10.64
CA GLN A 193 13.03 20.89 10.72
C GLN A 193 12.59 20.03 11.90
N MET A 194 12.51 18.72 11.69
CA MET A 194 12.16 17.74 12.70
C MET A 194 13.24 17.64 13.78
N GLU A 195 12.82 17.53 15.01
CA GLU A 195 13.63 17.14 16.16
C GLU A 195 13.01 15.94 16.85
N VAL A 196 13.84 15.02 17.33
CA VAL A 196 13.41 13.86 18.09
C VAL A 196 14.05 13.85 19.48
N ARG A 197 13.29 13.40 20.48
CA ARG A 197 13.72 13.32 21.88
C ARG A 197 14.18 11.90 22.19
N ASP A 198 15.41 11.74 22.63
CA ASP A 198 15.99 10.47 23.03
C ASP A 198 15.64 10.05 24.48
N GLU A 199 16.16 8.90 24.93
CA GLU A 199 15.95 8.35 26.27
C GLU A 199 16.58 9.22 27.38
N ALA A 200 17.57 10.06 27.04
CA ALA A 200 18.18 11.03 27.95
C ALA A 200 17.42 12.37 28.01
N ASN A 201 16.27 12.48 27.34
CA ASN A 201 15.49 13.71 27.18
C ASN A 201 16.19 14.81 26.36
N GLU A 202 17.18 14.47 25.55
CA GLU A 202 17.86 15.40 24.66
C GLU A 202 17.18 15.44 23.30
N TRP A 203 17.05 16.66 22.72
CA TRP A 203 16.48 16.87 21.40
C TRP A 203 17.56 16.90 20.32
N HIS A 204 17.36 16.09 19.28
CA HIS A 204 18.29 15.91 18.18
C HIS A 204 17.66 16.32 16.85
N LEU A 205 18.35 17.17 16.08
CA LEU A 205 17.93 17.55 14.73
C LEU A 205 17.97 16.36 13.79
N ILE A 206 16.93 16.23 12.94
CA ILE A 206 16.79 15.18 11.95
C ILE A 206 16.88 15.78 10.54
N ARG A 207 17.86 15.32 9.76
CA ARG A 207 18.00 15.73 8.36
C ARG A 207 17.09 14.94 7.42
N ALA A 208 16.84 13.67 7.74
CA ALA A 208 15.91 12.85 6.98
C ALA A 208 15.25 11.79 7.83
N ALA A 209 13.98 11.48 7.50
CA ALA A 209 13.19 10.47 8.19
C ALA A 209 12.58 9.48 7.19
N PHE A 210 12.78 8.20 7.45
CA PHE A 210 12.05 7.11 6.82
C PHE A 210 10.70 6.97 7.54
N ARG A 211 9.62 7.34 6.84
CA ARG A 211 8.28 7.37 7.43
C ARG A 211 7.58 6.02 7.27
N TYR A 212 7.45 5.29 8.36
CA TYR A 212 6.63 4.08 8.46
C TYR A 212 5.36 4.34 9.26
N VAL A 213 4.79 5.54 9.11
CA VAL A 213 3.57 5.99 9.76
C VAL A 213 2.39 5.78 8.81
N THR A 214 1.37 5.06 9.27
CA THR A 214 0.26 4.60 8.45
C THR A 214 -1.09 5.18 8.87
N GLN A 215 -1.21 5.60 10.15
CA GLN A 215 -2.42 6.25 10.67
C GLN A 215 -2.35 7.75 10.38
N ARG A 216 -3.28 8.26 9.56
CA ARG A 216 -3.41 9.68 9.23
C ARG A 216 -2.06 10.42 9.12
N PRO A 217 -1.19 10.05 8.15
CA PRO A 217 0.18 10.57 8.11
C PRO A 217 0.27 12.09 7.92
N TRP A 218 -0.81 12.73 7.46
CA TRP A 218 -0.93 14.17 7.30
C TRP A 218 -1.28 14.94 8.59
N TYR A 219 -1.68 14.24 9.64
CA TYR A 219 -2.05 14.87 10.91
C TYR A 219 -0.84 15.27 11.75
N SER A 220 0.22 14.48 11.67
CA SER A 220 1.37 14.63 12.57
C SER A 220 2.66 15.07 11.88
N VAL A 221 2.69 15.06 10.54
CA VAL A 221 3.83 15.52 9.75
C VAL A 221 3.39 16.71 8.91
N PRO A 222 3.97 17.91 9.07
CA PRO A 222 3.63 19.07 8.27
C PRO A 222 3.79 18.81 6.76
N LEU A 223 2.88 19.39 5.97
CA LEU A 223 2.95 19.34 4.50
C LEU A 223 4.25 19.96 3.95
N HIS A 224 4.81 20.90 4.69
CA HIS A 224 6.07 21.54 4.37
C HIS A 224 7.03 21.36 5.54
N THR A 225 8.14 20.68 5.29
CA THR A 225 9.20 20.45 6.27
C THR A 225 10.58 20.53 5.59
N LYS A 226 11.57 21.05 6.33
CA LYS A 226 12.97 21.03 5.91
C LYS A 226 13.56 19.62 5.96
N THR A 227 13.14 18.82 6.96
CA THR A 227 13.52 17.40 7.05
C THR A 227 13.01 16.64 5.83
N ARG A 228 13.88 15.86 5.22
CA ARG A 228 13.50 15.06 4.05
C ARG A 228 12.73 13.83 4.49
N ILE A 229 11.45 13.75 4.13
CA ILE A 229 10.57 12.64 4.50
C ILE A 229 10.43 11.65 3.32
N PHE A 230 10.64 10.39 3.59
CA PHE A 230 10.52 9.28 2.63
C PHE A 230 9.35 8.36 3.02
N ASN A 231 8.25 8.22 2.29
CA ASN A 231 7.66 9.11 1.29
C ASN A 231 7.07 10.36 1.97
N PRO A 232 7.11 11.54 1.35
CA PRO A 232 6.51 12.73 1.93
C PRO A 232 4.98 12.65 2.01
N VAL A 233 4.39 13.48 2.88
CA VAL A 233 2.93 13.49 3.11
C VAL A 233 2.14 13.78 1.83
N VAL A 234 2.68 14.59 0.91
CA VAL A 234 2.03 14.86 -0.38
C VAL A 234 1.77 13.57 -1.18
N ALA A 235 2.65 12.57 -1.11
CA ALA A 235 2.42 11.27 -1.76
C ALA A 235 1.23 10.52 -1.16
N CYS A 236 1.01 10.67 0.16
CA CYS A 236 -0.16 10.10 0.83
C CYS A 236 -1.46 10.77 0.38
N LEU A 237 -1.46 12.12 0.34
CA LEU A 237 -2.62 12.91 -0.07
C LEU A 237 -2.94 12.74 -1.56
N ALA A 238 -1.92 12.56 -2.40
CA ALA A 238 -2.09 12.37 -3.85
C ALA A 238 -2.66 11.00 -4.26
N GLY A 239 -2.74 10.04 -3.33
CA GLY A 239 -3.31 8.72 -3.61
C GLY A 239 -2.69 7.58 -2.82
N GLY A 240 -1.46 7.71 -2.29
CA GLY A 240 -0.79 6.65 -1.54
C GLY A 240 -1.43 6.33 -0.17
N ARG A 241 -2.48 7.06 0.21
CA ARG A 241 -3.34 6.83 1.38
C ARG A 241 -4.74 7.40 1.18
N ASN A 242 -4.93 8.32 0.27
CA ASN A 242 -6.20 8.94 -0.08
C ASN A 242 -6.78 8.24 -1.32
N LYS A 243 -7.72 7.33 -1.11
CA LYS A 243 -8.30 6.51 -2.18
C LYS A 243 -9.09 7.34 -3.21
N MET A 244 -9.68 8.46 -2.79
CA MET A 244 -10.38 9.38 -3.69
C MET A 244 -9.41 10.02 -4.68
N MET A 245 -8.29 10.55 -4.18
CA MET A 245 -7.26 11.13 -5.02
C MET A 245 -6.57 10.09 -5.91
N ALA A 246 -6.42 8.84 -5.42
CA ALA A 246 -5.93 7.73 -6.24
C ALA A 246 -6.87 7.45 -7.41
N ALA A 247 -8.18 7.38 -7.18
CA ALA A 247 -9.16 7.16 -8.24
C ALA A 247 -9.07 8.26 -9.32
N LYS A 248 -8.96 9.53 -8.91
CA LYS A 248 -8.78 10.66 -9.85
C LYS A 248 -7.44 10.60 -10.59
N ALA A 249 -6.36 10.22 -9.91
CA ALA A 249 -5.04 10.05 -10.52
C ALA A 249 -5.07 8.94 -11.60
N TYR A 250 -5.75 7.85 -11.34
CA TYR A 250 -5.89 6.72 -12.30
C TYR A 250 -6.76 7.11 -13.51
N GLU A 251 -7.82 7.86 -13.29
CA GLU A 251 -8.67 8.38 -14.37
C GLU A 251 -7.85 9.27 -15.32
N LEU A 252 -7.14 10.27 -14.79
CA LEU A 252 -6.29 11.15 -15.59
C LEU A 252 -5.16 10.41 -16.31
N PHE A 253 -4.55 9.42 -15.65
CA PHE A 253 -3.55 8.57 -16.27
C PHE A 253 -4.13 7.76 -17.43
N ASN A 254 -5.30 7.15 -17.23
CA ASN A 254 -5.94 6.35 -18.26
C ASN A 254 -6.32 7.18 -19.48
N GLU A 255 -6.79 8.44 -19.29
CA GLU A 255 -7.05 9.38 -20.38
C GLU A 255 -5.78 9.76 -21.13
N GLU A 256 -4.68 10.04 -20.41
CA GLU A 256 -3.39 10.45 -21.00
C GLU A 256 -2.75 9.32 -21.85
N TRP A 257 -2.92 8.06 -21.43
CA TRP A 257 -2.20 6.92 -22.00
C TRP A 257 -3.07 5.98 -22.84
N GLU A 258 -4.34 6.31 -23.07
CA GLU A 258 -5.28 5.49 -23.84
C GLU A 258 -4.77 5.17 -25.26
N ASP A 259 -4.23 6.16 -25.96
CA ASP A 259 -3.69 6.01 -27.32
C ASP A 259 -2.43 5.16 -27.42
N LYS A 260 -1.79 4.87 -26.27
CA LYS A 260 -0.65 3.96 -26.13
C LYS A 260 -1.06 2.54 -25.76
N GLY A 261 -2.35 2.30 -25.54
CA GLY A 261 -2.89 1.02 -25.09
C GLY A 261 -2.58 0.70 -23.62
N LEU A 262 -2.11 1.68 -22.83
CA LEU A 262 -1.77 1.52 -21.43
C LEU A 262 -2.91 2.01 -20.54
N ARG A 263 -3.32 1.16 -19.60
CA ARG A 263 -4.41 1.46 -18.69
C ARG A 263 -4.17 0.82 -17.33
N ILE A 264 -4.49 1.56 -16.27
CA ILE A 264 -4.59 1.02 -14.90
C ILE A 264 -5.94 0.32 -14.80
N ASN A 265 -5.91 -0.98 -14.51
CA ASN A 265 -7.11 -1.79 -14.30
C ASN A 265 -7.60 -1.59 -12.87
N THR A 266 -8.81 -1.08 -12.71
CA THR A 266 -9.48 -0.91 -11.42
C THR A 266 -10.93 -1.40 -11.52
N PRO A 267 -11.58 -1.79 -10.40
CA PRO A 267 -13.03 -1.94 -10.40
C PRO A 267 -13.67 -0.62 -10.84
N GLN A 268 -14.84 -0.66 -11.47
CA GLN A 268 -15.57 0.59 -11.77
C GLN A 268 -15.75 1.37 -10.47
N THR A 269 -15.34 2.63 -10.47
CA THR A 269 -15.26 3.45 -9.26
C THR A 269 -16.04 4.73 -9.44
N VAL A 270 -16.91 5.04 -8.48
CA VAL A 270 -17.53 6.35 -8.32
C VAL A 270 -16.96 6.96 -7.04
N TRP A 271 -16.40 8.14 -7.15
CA TRP A 271 -15.78 8.85 -6.04
C TRP A 271 -16.58 10.11 -5.71
N ASP A 272 -16.36 10.69 -4.53
CA ASP A 272 -17.07 11.86 -4.02
C ASP A 272 -18.60 11.63 -3.87
N VAL A 273 -18.94 10.47 -3.28
CA VAL A 273 -20.34 10.06 -3.07
C VAL A 273 -20.74 10.42 -1.65
N SER A 274 -21.86 11.18 -1.49
CA SER A 274 -22.44 11.45 -0.18
C SER A 274 -23.06 10.17 0.42
N LYS A 275 -23.21 10.11 1.74
CA LYS A 275 -23.82 8.94 2.40
C LYS A 275 -25.23 8.66 1.86
N GLU A 276 -26.03 9.71 1.63
CA GLU A 276 -27.41 9.63 1.15
C GLU A 276 -27.51 9.05 -0.27
N ASP A 277 -26.49 9.26 -1.11
CA ASP A 277 -26.45 8.78 -2.49
C ASP A 277 -25.97 7.32 -2.63
N ILE A 278 -25.39 6.74 -1.56
CA ILE A 278 -24.85 5.38 -1.60
C ILE A 278 -25.88 4.33 -2.02
N PRO A 279 -27.13 4.29 -1.48
CA PRO A 279 -28.12 3.29 -1.90
C PRO A 279 -28.39 3.33 -3.41
N LYS A 280 -28.46 4.53 -3.98
CA LYS A 280 -28.63 4.72 -5.42
C LYS A 280 -27.45 4.17 -6.22
N LYS A 281 -26.20 4.46 -5.77
CA LYS A 281 -24.99 3.99 -6.44
C LYS A 281 -24.84 2.46 -6.35
N VAL A 282 -25.21 1.86 -5.22
CA VAL A 282 -25.27 0.40 -5.06
C VAL A 282 -26.27 -0.21 -6.04
N ALA A 283 -27.47 0.37 -6.15
CA ALA A 283 -28.48 -0.07 -7.11
C ALA A 283 -28.02 0.03 -8.57
N GLU A 284 -27.34 1.14 -8.95
CA GLU A 284 -26.75 1.32 -10.28
C GLU A 284 -25.69 0.26 -10.63
N MET A 285 -25.07 -0.39 -9.63
CA MET A 285 -24.12 -1.49 -9.77
C MET A 285 -24.76 -2.88 -9.66
N GLY A 286 -26.08 -2.98 -9.75
CA GLY A 286 -26.82 -4.25 -9.68
C GLY A 286 -27.06 -4.76 -8.26
N GLY A 287 -27.05 -3.89 -7.26
CA GLY A 287 -27.31 -4.23 -5.87
C GLY A 287 -26.08 -4.70 -5.07
N GLN A 288 -24.94 -4.87 -5.70
CA GLN A 288 -23.70 -5.25 -5.04
C GLN A 288 -22.62 -4.19 -5.26
N ALA A 289 -21.91 -3.79 -4.19
CA ALA A 289 -20.84 -2.81 -4.26
C ALA A 289 -19.85 -2.94 -3.09
N VAL A 290 -18.72 -2.30 -3.21
CA VAL A 290 -17.79 -2.03 -2.11
C VAL A 290 -17.83 -0.54 -1.79
N VAL A 291 -18.21 -0.18 -0.58
CA VAL A 291 -18.17 1.20 -0.09
C VAL A 291 -16.91 1.39 0.74
N LYS A 292 -16.17 2.46 0.48
CA LYS A 292 -14.90 2.74 1.18
C LYS A 292 -14.89 4.16 1.75
N VAL A 293 -14.48 4.26 3.01
CA VAL A 293 -14.02 5.53 3.57
C VAL A 293 -12.68 5.87 2.93
N PRO A 294 -12.52 7.01 2.23
CA PRO A 294 -11.36 7.27 1.39
C PRO A 294 -10.01 7.28 2.13
N TYR A 295 -10.02 7.63 3.42
CA TYR A 295 -8.83 7.92 4.23
C TYR A 295 -8.48 6.82 5.23
N SER A 296 -9.25 5.76 5.25
CA SER A 296 -9.05 4.60 6.12
C SER A 296 -7.94 3.66 5.62
N ASN A 297 -7.45 2.80 6.50
CA ASN A 297 -6.44 1.81 6.19
C ASN A 297 -6.72 0.46 6.88
N ALA A 298 -5.94 -0.57 6.56
CA ALA A 298 -5.95 -1.89 7.20
C ALA A 298 -7.32 -2.59 7.13
N GLY A 299 -8.10 -2.35 6.07
CA GLY A 299 -9.46 -2.90 5.92
C GLY A 299 -10.52 -2.21 6.77
N GLN A 300 -10.14 -1.29 7.65
CA GLN A 300 -11.08 -0.43 8.36
C GLN A 300 -11.73 0.54 7.35
N GLY A 301 -13.04 0.74 7.48
CA GLY A 301 -13.77 1.60 6.53
C GLY A 301 -13.86 1.04 5.12
N VAL A 302 -13.82 -0.28 4.95
CA VAL A 302 -14.18 -0.99 3.72
C VAL A 302 -15.38 -1.88 4.02
N TYR A 303 -16.48 -1.63 3.33
CA TYR A 303 -17.76 -2.28 3.51
C TYR A 303 -18.16 -2.98 2.23
N THR A 304 -18.31 -4.29 2.28
CA THR A 304 -18.90 -5.07 1.20
C THR A 304 -20.41 -5.08 1.35
N ILE A 305 -21.11 -4.67 0.31
CA ILE A 305 -22.57 -4.63 0.27
C ILE A 305 -23.03 -5.66 -0.77
N VAL A 306 -23.59 -6.75 -0.31
CA VAL A 306 -24.13 -7.84 -1.14
C VAL A 306 -25.60 -8.09 -0.82
N THR A 307 -26.02 -7.74 0.41
CA THR A 307 -27.38 -7.88 0.88
C THR A 307 -27.96 -6.53 1.34
N GLU A 308 -29.28 -6.43 1.36
CA GLU A 308 -29.97 -5.25 1.91
C GLU A 308 -29.64 -5.03 3.40
N ALA A 309 -29.44 -6.11 4.16
CA ALA A 309 -29.05 -6.03 5.56
C ALA A 309 -27.65 -5.40 5.75
N GLU A 310 -26.68 -5.71 4.88
CA GLU A 310 -25.35 -5.07 4.91
C GLU A 310 -25.45 -3.59 4.55
N LEU A 311 -26.28 -3.23 3.56
CA LEU A 311 -26.53 -1.83 3.22
C LEU A 311 -27.19 -1.07 4.38
N ALA A 312 -28.23 -1.64 4.99
CA ALA A 312 -28.92 -1.03 6.13
C ALA A 312 -27.97 -0.83 7.32
N LYS A 313 -27.11 -1.82 7.60
CA LYS A 313 -26.07 -1.72 8.63
C LYS A 313 -25.11 -0.58 8.35
N PHE A 314 -24.60 -0.46 7.12
CA PHE A 314 -23.73 0.64 6.72
C PHE A 314 -24.40 2.00 6.89
N MET A 315 -25.67 2.12 6.44
CA MET A 315 -26.43 3.38 6.54
C MET A 315 -26.72 3.80 7.98
N ALA A 316 -26.71 2.86 8.93
CA ALA A 316 -26.90 3.13 10.37
C ALA A 316 -25.61 3.57 11.08
N GLU A 317 -24.43 3.42 10.47
CA GLU A 317 -23.17 3.81 11.10
C GLU A 317 -22.92 5.32 11.00
N ASP A 318 -22.28 5.90 12.01
CA ASP A 318 -21.79 7.28 11.99
C ASP A 318 -20.36 7.33 11.50
N PHE A 319 -20.08 8.30 10.63
CA PHE A 319 -18.75 8.48 10.02
C PHE A 319 -18.20 9.87 10.30
N LYS A 320 -16.88 9.96 10.45
CA LYS A 320 -16.17 11.22 10.60
C LYS A 320 -16.14 12.02 9.29
N TYR A 321 -16.13 11.34 8.14
CA TYR A 321 -15.94 11.92 6.82
C TYR A 321 -17.25 11.86 6.03
N ASP A 322 -17.49 12.90 5.23
CA ASP A 322 -18.75 13.08 4.51
C ASP A 322 -18.77 12.44 3.11
N CYS A 323 -17.58 12.16 2.56
CA CYS A 323 -17.43 11.64 1.22
C CYS A 323 -16.96 10.18 1.21
N PHE A 324 -17.51 9.38 0.29
CA PHE A 324 -17.22 7.96 0.13
C PHE A 324 -16.81 7.63 -1.30
N ILE A 325 -16.24 6.45 -1.45
CA ILE A 325 -16.01 5.80 -2.74
C ILE A 325 -16.94 4.59 -2.82
N VAL A 326 -17.63 4.45 -3.95
CA VAL A 326 -18.41 3.25 -4.28
C VAL A 326 -17.74 2.56 -5.46
N GLN A 327 -17.33 1.31 -5.26
CA GLN A 327 -16.67 0.49 -6.28
C GLN A 327 -17.51 -0.73 -6.62
N SER A 328 -17.42 -1.18 -7.88
CA SER A 328 -17.99 -2.46 -8.26
C SER A 328 -17.37 -3.58 -7.43
N LEU A 329 -18.21 -4.41 -6.85
CA LEU A 329 -17.82 -5.57 -6.07
C LEU A 329 -17.41 -6.70 -7.00
N ILE A 330 -16.23 -7.25 -6.76
CA ILE A 330 -15.73 -8.45 -7.40
C ILE A 330 -15.99 -9.61 -6.46
N GLY A 331 -16.96 -10.44 -6.78
CA GLY A 331 -17.33 -11.63 -6.03
C GLY A 331 -17.15 -12.90 -6.87
N ASN A 332 -18.14 -13.78 -6.85
CA ASN A 332 -18.23 -14.91 -7.77
C ASN A 332 -19.22 -14.58 -8.92
N TYR A 333 -19.55 -15.58 -9.73
CA TYR A 333 -20.48 -15.42 -10.85
C TYR A 333 -21.87 -14.92 -10.41
N ASN A 334 -22.38 -15.38 -9.25
CA ASN A 334 -23.75 -15.11 -8.82
C ASN A 334 -23.93 -13.72 -8.19
N TRP A 335 -22.92 -13.25 -7.45
CA TRP A 335 -23.02 -12.01 -6.67
C TRP A 335 -21.83 -11.05 -6.88
N SER A 336 -21.47 -10.79 -8.13
CA SER A 336 -20.60 -9.67 -8.54
C SER A 336 -21.43 -8.51 -9.07
N SER A 337 -20.94 -7.28 -8.90
CA SER A 337 -21.56 -6.10 -9.50
C SER A 337 -21.72 -6.25 -10.99
N THR A 338 -22.83 -5.74 -11.52
CA THR A 338 -23.06 -5.60 -12.96
C THR A 338 -22.70 -4.18 -13.37
N THR A 339 -21.72 -4.02 -14.25
CA THR A 339 -21.25 -2.73 -14.74
C THR A 339 -21.44 -2.61 -16.24
N SER A 340 -21.27 -1.40 -16.80
CA SER A 340 -21.28 -1.19 -18.25
C SER A 340 -20.19 -1.98 -18.98
N SER A 341 -19.07 -2.29 -18.29
CA SER A 341 -17.97 -3.12 -18.79
C SER A 341 -18.17 -4.62 -18.55
N GLY A 342 -19.33 -5.02 -18.03
CA GLY A 342 -19.63 -6.41 -17.67
C GLY A 342 -19.32 -6.72 -16.21
N LYS A 343 -19.28 -8.02 -15.88
CA LYS A 343 -18.97 -8.52 -14.54
C LYS A 343 -17.52 -9.01 -14.47
N LEU A 344 -16.90 -8.78 -13.32
CA LEU A 344 -15.60 -9.36 -12.95
C LEU A 344 -15.80 -10.36 -11.81
N TYR A 345 -15.06 -11.46 -11.85
CA TYR A 345 -15.09 -12.53 -10.84
C TYR A 345 -13.71 -12.83 -10.32
N HIS A 346 -13.60 -13.21 -9.05
CA HIS A 346 -12.35 -13.74 -8.53
C HIS A 346 -11.95 -15.04 -9.23
N VAL A 347 -10.70 -15.14 -9.65
CA VAL A 347 -10.11 -16.44 -10.01
C VAL A 347 -9.93 -17.25 -8.72
N GLY A 348 -9.49 -16.59 -7.66
CA GLY A 348 -9.27 -17.22 -6.36
C GLY A 348 -8.05 -18.14 -6.32
N THR A 349 -7.91 -18.82 -5.17
CA THR A 349 -6.86 -19.83 -4.99
C THR A 349 -7.20 -21.11 -5.75
N ILE A 350 -6.21 -21.96 -6.00
CA ILE A 350 -6.46 -23.34 -6.43
C ILE A 350 -7.35 -24.02 -5.39
N PRO A 351 -8.36 -24.80 -5.80
CA PRO A 351 -9.24 -25.52 -4.88
C PRO A 351 -8.45 -26.40 -3.91
N THR A 352 -8.83 -26.36 -2.65
CA THR A 352 -8.30 -27.28 -1.62
C THR A 352 -8.76 -28.71 -1.89
N ALA A 353 -8.24 -29.68 -1.15
CA ALA A 353 -8.67 -31.09 -1.23
C ALA A 353 -10.19 -31.26 -1.04
N ASN A 354 -10.86 -30.34 -0.36
CA ASN A 354 -12.31 -30.32 -0.17
C ASN A 354 -13.04 -29.46 -1.21
N GLY A 355 -12.40 -29.11 -2.32
CA GLY A 355 -12.99 -28.34 -3.41
C GLY A 355 -13.19 -26.83 -3.09
N LYS A 356 -12.71 -26.32 -1.94
CA LYS A 356 -12.94 -24.93 -1.53
C LYS A 356 -11.89 -23.99 -2.13
N THR A 357 -12.37 -22.90 -2.74
CA THR A 357 -11.58 -21.79 -3.29
C THR A 357 -11.69 -20.57 -2.37
N TYR A 358 -10.61 -19.82 -2.20
CA TYR A 358 -10.57 -18.62 -1.39
C TYR A 358 -10.24 -17.39 -2.24
N VAL A 359 -10.81 -16.26 -1.91
CA VAL A 359 -10.31 -14.98 -2.42
C VAL A 359 -8.89 -14.78 -1.90
N ALA A 360 -8.00 -14.37 -2.79
CA ALA A 360 -6.65 -13.95 -2.44
C ALA A 360 -6.29 -12.66 -3.16
N ASP A 361 -5.60 -11.77 -2.47
CA ASP A 361 -4.95 -10.62 -3.08
C ASP A 361 -3.44 -10.81 -3.13
N LEU A 362 -2.83 -10.20 -4.11
CA LEU A 362 -1.37 -10.10 -4.27
C LEU A 362 -0.95 -8.68 -3.91
N ARG A 363 -0.03 -8.53 -2.93
CA ARG A 363 0.66 -7.26 -2.73
C ARG A 363 1.95 -7.27 -3.52
N MET A 364 2.08 -6.36 -4.47
CA MET A 364 3.30 -6.11 -5.23
C MET A 364 3.91 -4.79 -4.76
N MET A 365 5.16 -4.83 -4.29
CA MET A 365 5.88 -3.64 -3.85
C MET A 365 6.95 -3.26 -4.86
N VAL A 366 7.02 -1.96 -5.13
CA VAL A 366 7.99 -1.37 -6.05
C VAL A 366 8.72 -0.20 -5.41
N SER A 367 9.90 0.09 -5.93
CA SER A 367 10.65 1.29 -5.55
C SER A 367 11.22 2.00 -6.77
N SER A 368 11.23 3.33 -6.75
CA SER A 368 11.84 4.16 -7.78
C SER A 368 13.36 4.24 -7.54
N THR A 369 14.12 3.87 -8.56
CA THR A 369 15.58 3.83 -8.53
C THR A 369 16.16 4.77 -9.59
N GLU A 370 17.48 4.86 -9.67
CA GLU A 370 18.17 5.62 -10.73
C GLU A 370 17.92 5.05 -12.14
N THR A 371 17.57 3.77 -12.23
CA THR A 371 17.30 3.07 -13.49
C THR A 371 15.81 2.88 -13.77
N GLY A 372 14.93 3.52 -13.01
CA GLY A 372 13.48 3.41 -13.11
C GLY A 372 12.84 2.69 -11.94
N ILE A 373 11.61 2.23 -12.09
CA ILE A 373 10.84 1.57 -11.02
C ILE A 373 11.11 0.06 -11.08
N LEU A 374 11.47 -0.55 -9.94
CA LEU A 374 11.80 -1.98 -9.86
C LEU A 374 10.96 -2.69 -8.80
N PRO A 375 10.63 -3.98 -8.98
CA PRO A 375 9.96 -4.78 -7.97
C PRO A 375 10.94 -5.09 -6.83
N ILE A 376 10.45 -5.10 -5.58
CA ILE A 376 11.27 -5.37 -4.39
C ILE A 376 10.70 -6.44 -3.47
N CYS A 377 9.38 -6.65 -3.49
CA CYS A 377 8.71 -7.60 -2.63
C CYS A 377 7.36 -7.99 -3.23
N ALA A 378 6.98 -9.23 -3.03
CA ALA A 378 5.62 -9.71 -3.29
C ALA A 378 5.21 -10.72 -2.21
N TYR A 379 3.93 -10.71 -1.85
CA TYR A 379 3.29 -11.73 -1.03
C TYR A 379 1.77 -11.68 -1.23
N ALA A 380 1.06 -12.70 -0.81
CA ALA A 380 -0.39 -12.73 -0.94
C ALA A 380 -1.07 -13.01 0.40
N ARG A 381 -2.34 -12.65 0.48
CA ARG A 381 -3.21 -12.86 1.64
C ARG A 381 -4.50 -13.51 1.17
N ARG A 382 -5.00 -14.48 1.90
CA ARG A 382 -6.29 -15.10 1.58
C ARG A 382 -7.38 -14.66 2.56
N ALA A 383 -8.63 -14.71 2.12
CA ALA A 383 -9.80 -14.48 2.96
C ALA A 383 -9.95 -15.55 4.06
N ARG A 384 -10.79 -15.26 5.05
CA ARG A 384 -11.04 -16.18 6.20
C ARG A 384 -11.87 -17.39 5.78
N LYS A 385 -12.96 -17.12 5.05
CA LYS A 385 -13.87 -18.15 4.56
C LYS A 385 -13.66 -18.40 3.07
N PRO A 386 -13.98 -19.58 2.57
CA PRO A 386 -13.98 -19.85 1.14
C PRO A 386 -15.03 -19.00 0.43
N LEU A 387 -14.82 -18.76 -0.86
CA LEU A 387 -15.77 -18.09 -1.72
C LEU A 387 -16.89 -19.06 -2.04
N GLU A 388 -18.09 -18.81 -1.55
CA GLU A 388 -19.26 -19.66 -1.71
C GLU A 388 -20.21 -19.09 -2.76
N ASP A 389 -21.04 -19.94 -3.38
CA ASP A 389 -21.95 -19.53 -4.45
C ASP A 389 -23.10 -18.65 -3.96
N GLN A 390 -23.46 -18.77 -2.68
CA GLN A 390 -24.50 -17.98 -2.03
C GLN A 390 -24.00 -17.52 -0.66
N ILE A 391 -24.50 -16.39 -0.22
CA ILE A 391 -24.27 -15.90 1.13
C ILE A 391 -25.38 -16.41 2.02
N GLU A 392 -25.05 -17.26 2.99
CA GLU A 392 -25.99 -17.78 3.96
C GLU A 392 -26.52 -16.67 4.88
N ASP A 393 -27.78 -16.78 5.33
CA ASP A 393 -28.36 -15.84 6.27
C ASP A 393 -27.49 -15.72 7.54
N GLY A 394 -27.17 -14.47 7.89
CA GLY A 394 -26.29 -14.16 9.02
C GLY A 394 -24.77 -14.22 8.73
N SER A 395 -24.34 -14.66 7.55
CA SER A 395 -22.95 -14.58 7.11
C SER A 395 -22.62 -13.15 6.64
N GLN A 396 -21.38 -12.71 6.89
CA GLN A 396 -20.87 -11.44 6.35
C GLN A 396 -20.04 -11.71 5.09
N SER A 397 -20.36 -11.00 4.01
CA SER A 397 -19.62 -11.10 2.75
C SER A 397 -18.13 -10.76 2.93
N TRP A 398 -17.80 -9.90 3.90
CA TRP A 398 -16.42 -9.54 4.25
C TRP A 398 -15.56 -10.75 4.67
N ASP A 399 -16.12 -11.77 5.30
CA ASP A 399 -15.36 -12.97 5.68
C ASP A 399 -14.84 -13.75 4.46
N MET A 400 -15.55 -13.67 3.31
CA MET A 400 -15.20 -14.30 2.05
C MET A 400 -14.36 -13.41 1.14
N LEU A 401 -14.43 -12.07 1.31
CA LEU A 401 -13.78 -11.09 0.44
C LEU A 401 -12.60 -10.40 1.11
N GLY A 402 -12.63 -10.23 2.44
CA GLY A 402 -11.62 -9.50 3.20
C GLY A 402 -10.32 -10.28 3.35
N THR A 403 -9.26 -9.80 2.73
CA THR A 403 -7.92 -10.42 2.74
C THR A 403 -6.98 -9.83 3.80
N ASN A 404 -7.35 -8.71 4.42
CA ASN A 404 -6.54 -8.06 5.45
C ASN A 404 -6.22 -9.02 6.60
N LEU A 405 -4.94 -9.09 7.01
CA LEU A 405 -4.48 -9.98 8.09
C LEU A 405 -4.75 -9.44 9.49
N SER A 406 -5.04 -8.13 9.66
CA SER A 406 -5.26 -7.55 10.98
C SER A 406 -6.52 -8.10 11.63
N ILE A 407 -6.39 -8.48 12.90
CA ILE A 407 -7.48 -8.94 13.76
C ILE A 407 -7.54 -8.01 14.97
N LYS A 408 -8.75 -7.55 15.30
CA LYS A 408 -9.00 -6.86 16.56
C LYS A 408 -9.40 -7.90 17.61
N ASN A 409 -8.63 -8.01 18.65
CA ASN A 409 -8.90 -8.89 19.78
C ASN A 409 -10.05 -8.36 20.66
N PRO A 410 -10.70 -9.19 21.47
CA PRO A 410 -11.75 -8.75 22.39
C PRO A 410 -11.33 -7.69 23.41
N ASP A 411 -10.03 -7.65 23.75
CA ASP A 411 -9.42 -6.65 24.63
C ASP A 411 -9.09 -5.31 23.94
N GLY A 412 -9.46 -5.19 22.66
CA GLY A 412 -9.21 -3.99 21.85
C GLY A 412 -7.82 -3.94 21.19
N THR A 413 -6.92 -4.87 21.51
CA THR A 413 -5.59 -4.95 20.87
C THR A 413 -5.67 -5.46 19.43
N TRP A 414 -4.63 -5.18 18.64
CA TRP A 414 -4.54 -5.64 17.26
C TRP A 414 -3.45 -6.70 17.11
N ASP A 415 -3.78 -7.78 16.40
CA ASP A 415 -2.86 -8.86 16.03
C ASP A 415 -2.94 -9.11 14.51
N SER A 416 -2.07 -10.01 14.01
CA SER A 416 -2.00 -10.41 12.60
C SER A 416 -2.22 -11.91 12.45
N ASP A 417 -3.28 -12.29 11.74
CA ASP A 417 -3.54 -13.70 11.37
C ASP A 417 -2.61 -14.17 10.26
N THR A 418 -1.39 -14.53 10.65
CA THR A 418 -0.38 -15.03 9.71
C THR A 418 -0.70 -16.38 9.09
N SER A 419 -1.74 -17.10 9.57
CA SER A 419 -2.21 -18.36 8.97
C SER A 419 -2.79 -18.15 7.56
N ARG A 420 -3.26 -16.93 7.29
CA ARG A 420 -3.82 -16.53 5.99
C ARG A 420 -2.79 -15.91 5.04
N LEU A 421 -1.55 -15.76 5.51
CA LEU A 421 -0.44 -15.32 4.70
C LEU A 421 -0.04 -16.42 3.72
N VAL A 422 0.01 -16.09 2.43
CA VAL A 422 0.43 -16.97 1.33
C VAL A 422 1.79 -16.45 0.83
N LEU A 423 2.84 -17.21 1.12
CA LEU A 423 4.21 -16.81 0.81
C LEU A 423 4.57 -17.03 -0.65
N MET A 424 5.54 -16.29 -1.14
CA MET A 424 6.17 -16.51 -2.45
C MET A 424 7.21 -17.66 -2.38
N ASP A 425 6.88 -18.72 -1.68
CA ASP A 425 7.73 -19.89 -1.47
C ASP A 425 7.28 -21.11 -2.29
N ARG A 426 8.08 -22.18 -2.25
CA ARG A 426 7.81 -23.43 -3.00
C ARG A 426 6.50 -24.13 -2.58
N ARG A 427 5.98 -23.85 -1.38
CA ARG A 427 4.78 -24.50 -0.82
C ARG A 427 3.51 -23.71 -1.11
N ASP A 428 3.59 -22.40 -0.97
CA ASP A 428 2.40 -21.52 -0.96
C ASP A 428 2.11 -20.88 -2.33
N PHE A 429 3.14 -20.50 -3.09
CA PHE A 429 2.96 -19.76 -4.35
C PHE A 429 2.01 -20.46 -5.33
N ASN A 430 2.17 -21.76 -5.50
CA ASN A 430 1.35 -22.53 -6.42
C ASN A 430 -0.15 -22.56 -6.02
N LYS A 431 -0.48 -22.29 -4.75
CA LYS A 431 -1.87 -22.21 -4.28
C LYS A 431 -2.61 -21.00 -4.85
N LEU A 432 -1.88 -19.98 -5.30
CA LEU A 432 -2.48 -18.77 -5.89
C LEU A 432 -3.01 -18.98 -7.31
N GLY A 433 -2.59 -20.03 -8.01
CA GLY A 433 -2.99 -20.26 -9.40
C GLY A 433 -2.53 -19.17 -10.36
N ILE A 434 -1.43 -18.47 -10.04
CA ILE A 434 -0.82 -17.43 -10.87
C ILE A 434 0.52 -17.91 -11.43
N GLY A 435 0.90 -17.34 -12.57
CA GLY A 435 2.14 -17.64 -13.28
C GLY A 435 3.02 -16.41 -13.48
N LEU A 436 4.04 -16.57 -14.34
CA LEU A 436 4.98 -15.49 -14.66
C LEU A 436 4.29 -14.27 -15.28
N ASP A 437 3.34 -14.50 -16.17
CA ASP A 437 2.63 -13.42 -16.87
C ASP A 437 1.75 -12.62 -15.91
N ASP A 438 1.09 -13.30 -14.96
CA ASP A 438 0.32 -12.64 -13.90
C ASP A 438 1.22 -11.80 -12.97
N LEU A 439 2.43 -12.27 -12.67
CA LEU A 439 3.41 -11.49 -11.88
C LEU A 439 3.90 -10.26 -12.66
N ILE A 440 4.16 -10.39 -13.96
CA ILE A 440 4.55 -9.28 -14.84
C ILE A 440 3.40 -8.27 -14.91
N GLU A 441 2.17 -8.72 -15.13
CA GLU A 441 1.01 -7.84 -15.17
C GLU A 441 0.81 -7.11 -13.83
N ALA A 442 0.90 -7.82 -12.70
CA ALA A 442 0.81 -7.22 -11.38
C ALA A 442 1.88 -6.14 -11.14
N TYR A 443 3.11 -6.40 -11.56
CA TYR A 443 4.20 -5.43 -11.50
C TYR A 443 3.91 -4.20 -12.38
N ILE A 444 3.53 -4.40 -13.63
CA ILE A 444 3.22 -3.29 -14.56
C ILE A 444 2.07 -2.47 -14.03
N GLN A 445 0.96 -3.08 -13.60
CA GLN A 445 -0.17 -2.37 -13.00
C GLN A 445 0.27 -1.56 -11.77
N THR A 446 1.16 -2.10 -10.94
CA THR A 446 1.73 -1.39 -9.78
C THR A 446 2.57 -0.19 -10.22
N VAL A 447 3.39 -0.33 -11.28
CA VAL A 447 4.17 0.79 -11.83
C VAL A 447 3.25 1.88 -12.37
N LEU A 448 2.26 1.55 -13.20
CA LEU A 448 1.33 2.52 -13.77
C LEU A 448 0.62 3.33 -12.67
N SER A 449 0.09 2.65 -11.65
CA SER A 449 -0.58 3.30 -10.53
C SER A 449 0.36 4.16 -9.68
N THR A 450 1.62 3.73 -9.52
CA THR A 450 2.64 4.49 -8.80
C THR A 450 2.98 5.78 -9.56
N VAL A 451 3.17 5.71 -10.88
CA VAL A 451 3.40 6.87 -11.75
C VAL A 451 2.23 7.83 -11.72
N ALA A 452 0.99 7.32 -11.79
CA ALA A 452 -0.22 8.15 -11.73
C ALA A 452 -0.28 8.96 -10.42
N ILE A 453 -0.04 8.31 -9.28
CA ILE A 453 -0.04 8.97 -7.97
C ILE A 453 1.12 9.98 -7.86
N ASP A 454 2.32 9.64 -8.37
CA ASP A 454 3.45 10.56 -8.36
C ASP A 454 3.20 11.81 -9.22
N LYS A 455 2.63 11.66 -10.42
CA LYS A 455 2.20 12.78 -11.27
C LYS A 455 1.13 13.65 -10.56
N MET A 456 0.16 13.03 -9.88
CA MET A 456 -0.81 13.75 -9.05
C MET A 456 -0.10 14.52 -7.92
N ALA A 457 0.85 13.91 -7.21
CA ALA A 457 1.63 14.59 -6.18
C ALA A 457 2.41 15.80 -6.73
N GLN A 458 3.01 15.67 -7.93
CA GLN A 458 3.68 16.78 -8.59
C GLN A 458 2.71 17.92 -8.94
N THR A 459 1.49 17.60 -9.37
CA THR A 459 0.44 18.58 -9.67
C THR A 459 0.00 19.33 -8.40
N LEU A 460 0.00 18.69 -7.24
CA LEU A 460 -0.36 19.29 -5.95
C LEU A 460 0.74 20.16 -5.33
N VAL A 461 1.93 20.20 -5.92
CA VAL A 461 3.05 21.04 -5.44
C VAL A 461 3.42 22.07 -6.52
N ASN A 462 3.55 23.34 -6.13
CA ASN A 462 3.94 24.39 -7.06
C ASN A 462 5.47 24.42 -7.29
N SER A 463 5.94 25.30 -8.18
CA SER A 463 7.38 25.46 -8.50
C SER A 463 8.24 25.91 -7.30
N GLN A 464 7.63 26.48 -6.26
CA GLN A 464 8.29 26.89 -5.02
C GLN A 464 8.29 25.78 -3.94
N GLY A 465 7.76 24.57 -4.26
CA GLY A 465 7.65 23.46 -3.33
C GLY A 465 6.48 23.55 -2.35
N LYS A 466 5.58 24.51 -2.52
CA LYS A 466 4.41 24.70 -1.63
C LYS A 466 3.22 23.87 -2.11
N PHE A 467 2.48 23.30 -1.17
CA PHE A 467 1.24 22.55 -1.45
C PHE A 467 0.14 23.46 -1.98
N ARG A 468 -0.54 23.04 -3.05
CA ARG A 468 -1.59 23.78 -3.75
C ARG A 468 -2.97 23.51 -3.14
N MET A 469 -3.20 23.99 -1.92
CA MET A 469 -4.41 23.72 -1.15
C MET A 469 -5.71 24.05 -1.93
N LYS A 470 -5.76 25.15 -2.69
CA LYS A 470 -6.94 25.48 -3.49
C LYS A 470 -7.25 24.42 -4.54
N LEU A 471 -6.22 23.90 -5.22
CA LEU A 471 -6.38 22.82 -6.19
C LEU A 471 -6.79 21.51 -5.49
N PHE A 472 -6.17 21.18 -4.36
CA PHE A 472 -6.55 20.00 -3.61
C PHE A 472 -8.03 20.06 -3.20
N LYS A 473 -8.49 21.19 -2.62
CA LYS A 473 -9.88 21.40 -2.24
C LYS A 473 -10.86 21.30 -3.43
N SER A 474 -10.45 21.66 -4.64
CA SER A 474 -11.33 21.55 -5.82
C SER A 474 -11.53 20.10 -6.30
N ILE A 475 -10.68 19.17 -5.85
CA ILE A 475 -10.76 17.75 -6.20
C ILE A 475 -11.30 16.94 -5.02
N ASN A 476 -10.90 17.28 -3.79
CA ASN A 476 -11.24 16.57 -2.58
C ASN A 476 -11.63 17.58 -1.48
N ASN A 477 -12.92 17.90 -1.43
CA ASN A 477 -13.45 18.93 -0.54
C ASN A 477 -14.14 18.34 0.70
N ASP A 478 -13.55 17.33 1.31
CA ASP A 478 -14.03 16.78 2.59
C ASP A 478 -13.61 17.70 3.74
N PRO A 479 -14.57 18.32 4.49
CA PRO A 479 -14.25 19.28 5.55
C PRO A 479 -13.36 18.73 6.64
N SER A 480 -13.64 17.50 7.10
CA SER A 480 -12.88 16.83 8.16
C SER A 480 -11.45 16.53 7.76
N LEU A 481 -11.22 16.12 6.49
CA LEU A 481 -9.87 15.94 5.96
C LEU A 481 -9.13 17.27 5.86
N ILE A 482 -9.79 18.32 5.38
CA ILE A 482 -9.19 19.66 5.24
C ILE A 482 -8.75 20.19 6.59
N GLU A 483 -9.56 20.02 7.62
CA GLU A 483 -9.20 20.39 8.99
C GLU A 483 -7.94 19.64 9.43
N GLU A 484 -7.88 18.32 9.26
CA GLU A 484 -6.72 17.51 9.61
C GLU A 484 -5.41 17.92 8.90
N ILE A 485 -5.50 18.44 7.67
CA ILE A 485 -4.33 18.85 6.88
C ILE A 485 -3.85 20.25 7.27
N THR A 486 -4.74 21.09 7.80
CA THR A 486 -4.45 22.50 8.09
C THR A 486 -4.05 22.74 9.55
N LEU A 487 -4.22 21.76 10.44
CA LEU A 487 -3.71 21.75 11.81
C LEU A 487 -2.20 21.56 11.82
#